data_62989ad54752914394169c560fafb9be
#
_entry.id   62989ad54752914394169c560fafb9be
#
_cell.length_a   1.000
_cell.length_b   1.000
_cell.length_c   1.000
_cell.angle_alpha   90.00
_cell.angle_beta   90.00
_cell.angle_gamma   90.00
#
_symmetry.space_group_name_H-M   'P 1'
#
loop_
_entity.id
_entity.type
_entity.pdbx_description
1 polymer ?
#
loop_
_entity_poly.entity_id
_entity_poly.type
_entity_poly.pdbx_seq_one_letter_code
_entity_poly.pdbx_strand_id
1 'polypeptide(L)'
;EAAKRQVKGAQCRQIARVTDSLSALFAEAGIKRVFVERGLTLEEFDFLKRNISGVEWEEGPELDEWLGTLRLYKTPEDLVSIRQAQELTEYGFERILPFIRAGRTEREIALELEFLVRRQGAEGTAFDFIVVSGPNSSLPHGVPGERALQPGDFVTMDFGAMVKGWRSDMTRTVAVGRVSDEQRLVYETVLKAQAACLSVLRAGLPCV
;
A
#
# COMPACT_ATOMS: atom_id res chain seq x y z
N GLU A 1 0.49 -16.52 25.08
CA GLU A 1 -0.50 -15.68 25.79
C GLU A 1 -0.90 -14.44 24.95
N ALA A 2 0.05 -13.67 24.39
CA ALA A 2 -0.28 -12.48 23.56
C ALA A 2 -1.11 -12.83 22.33
N ALA A 3 -0.74 -13.88 21.60
CA ALA A 3 -1.49 -14.33 20.42
C ALA A 3 -2.94 -14.70 20.76
N LYS A 4 -3.17 -15.39 21.90
CA LYS A 4 -4.54 -15.76 22.34
C LYS A 4 -5.43 -14.56 22.63
N ARG A 5 -4.84 -13.41 22.99
CA ARG A 5 -5.57 -12.15 23.22
C ARG A 5 -5.90 -11.41 21.94
N GLN A 6 -5.06 -11.56 20.91
CA GLN A 6 -5.18 -10.82 19.65
C GLN A 6 -5.96 -11.58 18.58
N VAL A 7 -5.82 -12.91 18.54
CA VAL A 7 -6.48 -13.75 17.53
C VAL A 7 -7.89 -14.09 17.96
N LYS A 8 -8.87 -13.70 17.14
CA LYS A 8 -10.29 -14.06 17.31
C LYS A 8 -10.71 -15.00 16.18
N GLY A 9 -11.53 -16.00 16.52
CA GLY A 9 -12.08 -16.93 15.52
C GLY A 9 -11.14 -18.03 15.04
N ALA A 10 -9.93 -18.16 15.63
CA ALA A 10 -9.00 -19.23 15.32
C ALA A 10 -8.34 -19.81 16.58
N GLN A 11 -7.93 -21.07 16.50
CA GLN A 11 -7.17 -21.71 17.58
C GLN A 11 -5.69 -21.28 17.53
N CYS A 12 -5.18 -20.84 18.69
CA CYS A 12 -3.75 -20.54 18.84
C CYS A 12 -3.07 -21.75 19.47
N ARG A 13 -2.12 -22.35 18.77
CA ARG A 13 -1.25 -23.41 19.30
C ARG A 13 0.15 -22.84 19.53
N GLN A 14 0.72 -23.13 20.70
CA GLN A 14 2.13 -22.84 20.94
C GLN A 14 2.97 -23.90 20.25
N ILE A 15 3.90 -23.47 19.43
CA ILE A 15 4.79 -24.34 18.65
C ILE A 15 6.26 -24.12 19.04
N ALA A 16 7.07 -25.18 18.96
CA ALA A 16 8.52 -25.08 19.13
C ALA A 16 9.21 -24.87 17.78
N ARG A 17 8.86 -25.71 16.79
CA ARG A 17 9.31 -25.60 15.40
C ARG A 17 8.11 -25.63 14.48
N VAL A 18 8.09 -24.75 13.48
CA VAL A 18 6.97 -24.62 12.52
C VAL A 18 6.80 -25.92 11.74
N THR A 19 7.88 -26.49 11.23
CA THR A 19 7.86 -27.71 10.39
C THR A 19 7.33 -28.93 11.12
N ASP A 20 7.78 -29.15 12.37
CA ASP A 20 7.32 -30.29 13.18
C ASP A 20 5.82 -30.15 13.51
N SER A 21 5.39 -28.92 13.79
CA SER A 21 4.00 -28.62 14.11
C SER A 21 3.09 -28.73 12.90
N LEU A 22 3.54 -28.33 11.73
CA LEU A 22 2.80 -28.49 10.48
C LEU A 22 2.72 -29.97 10.09
N SER A 23 3.79 -30.72 10.21
CA SER A 23 3.79 -32.18 9.94
C SER A 23 2.79 -32.91 10.84
N ALA A 24 2.78 -32.58 12.13
CA ALA A 24 1.81 -33.14 13.08
C ALA A 24 0.36 -32.74 12.75
N LEU A 25 0.14 -31.47 12.42
CA LEU A 25 -1.18 -30.96 12.05
C LEU A 25 -1.71 -31.63 10.77
N PHE A 26 -0.87 -31.79 9.76
CA PHE A 26 -1.25 -32.43 8.51
C PHE A 26 -1.60 -33.90 8.71
N ALA A 27 -0.82 -34.61 9.55
CA ALA A 27 -1.11 -36.00 9.91
C ALA A 27 -2.41 -36.11 10.71
N GLU A 28 -2.61 -35.28 11.71
CA GLU A 28 -3.83 -35.24 12.56
C GLU A 28 -5.08 -34.96 11.72
N ALA A 29 -4.99 -34.01 10.77
CA ALA A 29 -6.10 -33.62 9.91
C ALA A 29 -6.26 -34.51 8.66
N GLY A 30 -5.38 -35.49 8.44
CA GLY A 30 -5.41 -36.36 7.26
C GLY A 30 -5.12 -35.63 5.93
N ILE A 31 -4.41 -34.47 6.00
CA ILE A 31 -4.07 -33.66 4.83
C ILE A 31 -3.00 -34.41 4.02
N LYS A 32 -3.25 -34.58 2.72
CA LYS A 32 -2.35 -35.23 1.77
C LYS A 32 -1.80 -34.30 0.72
N ARG A 33 -2.48 -33.19 0.45
CA ARG A 33 -2.12 -32.20 -0.57
C ARG A 33 -2.12 -30.81 0.04
N VAL A 34 -1.10 -30.02 -0.26
CA VAL A 34 -0.91 -28.67 0.25
C VAL A 34 -0.62 -27.72 -0.92
N PHE A 35 -1.45 -26.73 -1.08
CA PHE A 35 -1.21 -25.65 -2.02
C PHE A 35 -0.39 -24.54 -1.36
N VAL A 36 0.52 -23.94 -2.11
CA VAL A 36 1.32 -22.79 -1.68
C VAL A 36 1.13 -21.60 -2.60
N GLU A 37 1.16 -20.43 -2.02
CA GLU A 37 1.15 -19.18 -2.79
C GLU A 37 2.48 -19.02 -3.56
N ARG A 38 2.41 -18.50 -4.77
CA ARG A 38 3.60 -18.20 -5.59
C ARG A 38 4.47 -17.06 -5.03
N GLY A 39 3.96 -16.33 -4.05
CA GLY A 39 4.71 -15.31 -3.34
C GLY A 39 5.77 -15.85 -2.37
N LEU A 40 5.80 -17.17 -2.08
CA LEU A 40 6.87 -17.78 -1.32
C LEU A 40 8.20 -17.70 -2.09
N THR A 41 9.28 -17.40 -1.38
CA THR A 41 10.61 -17.51 -1.99
C THR A 41 10.96 -18.97 -2.26
N LEU A 42 11.81 -19.22 -3.24
CA LEU A 42 12.31 -20.57 -3.53
C LEU A 42 12.97 -21.21 -2.29
N GLU A 43 13.68 -20.40 -1.51
CA GLU A 43 14.33 -20.86 -0.27
C GLU A 43 13.31 -21.34 0.76
N GLU A 44 12.24 -20.57 0.99
CA GLU A 44 11.17 -20.94 1.92
C GLU A 44 10.44 -22.21 1.46
N PHE A 45 10.14 -22.30 0.19
CA PHE A 45 9.46 -23.46 -0.37
C PHE A 45 10.32 -24.72 -0.29
N ASP A 46 11.58 -24.63 -0.67
CA ASP A 46 12.55 -25.72 -0.52
C ASP A 46 12.75 -26.14 0.93
N PHE A 47 12.75 -25.18 1.85
CA PHE A 47 12.82 -25.47 3.28
C PHE A 47 11.60 -26.27 3.75
N LEU A 48 10.40 -25.87 3.36
CA LEU A 48 9.18 -26.60 3.70
C LEU A 48 9.18 -28.01 3.11
N LYS A 49 9.52 -28.16 1.84
CA LYS A 49 9.57 -29.48 1.17
C LYS A 49 10.58 -30.45 1.81
N ARG A 50 11.72 -29.95 2.24
CA ARG A 50 12.77 -30.79 2.89
C ARG A 50 12.41 -31.22 4.31
N ASN A 51 11.64 -30.40 5.03
CA ASN A 51 11.39 -30.60 6.46
C ASN A 51 9.98 -31.13 6.76
N ILE A 52 9.07 -31.16 5.80
CA ILE A 52 7.71 -31.66 5.97
C ILE A 52 7.50 -32.80 4.97
N SER A 53 7.24 -33.99 5.48
CA SER A 53 6.99 -35.20 4.69
C SER A 53 5.54 -35.65 4.78
N GLY A 54 5.14 -36.56 3.89
CA GLY A 54 3.82 -37.17 3.90
C GLY A 54 2.71 -36.35 3.25
N VAL A 55 3.04 -35.25 2.60
CA VAL A 55 2.14 -34.43 1.79
C VAL A 55 2.71 -34.22 0.38
N GLU A 56 1.82 -34.05 -0.58
CA GLU A 56 2.11 -33.61 -1.92
C GLU A 56 1.99 -32.09 -1.97
N TRP A 57 3.02 -31.41 -2.47
CA TRP A 57 3.05 -29.97 -2.60
C TRP A 57 2.60 -29.58 -3.99
N GLU A 58 1.59 -28.73 -4.07
CA GLU A 58 1.07 -28.22 -5.32
C GLU A 58 1.36 -26.74 -5.47
N GLU A 59 1.93 -26.40 -6.61
CA GLU A 59 2.22 -25.04 -7.05
C GLU A 59 1.28 -24.73 -8.21
N GLY A 60 0.47 -23.72 -8.09
CA GLY A 60 -0.44 -23.35 -9.16
C GLY A 60 -1.00 -21.94 -8.94
N PRO A 61 -1.54 -21.31 -9.99
CA PRO A 61 -2.18 -20.01 -9.90
C PRO A 61 -3.49 -20.07 -9.10
N GLU A 62 -4.06 -21.24 -8.89
CA GLU A 62 -5.41 -21.42 -8.37
C GLU A 62 -5.57 -20.85 -6.97
N LEU A 63 -4.57 -21.07 -6.08
CA LEU A 63 -4.62 -20.52 -4.72
C LEU A 63 -4.52 -18.99 -4.74
N ASP A 64 -3.62 -18.44 -5.56
CA ASP A 64 -3.46 -16.99 -5.70
C ASP A 64 -4.73 -16.36 -6.31
N GLU A 65 -5.37 -17.00 -7.27
CA GLU A 65 -6.63 -16.56 -7.87
C GLU A 65 -7.77 -16.58 -6.84
N TRP A 66 -7.89 -17.63 -6.04
CA TRP A 66 -8.90 -17.71 -4.97
C TRP A 66 -8.69 -16.62 -3.92
N LEU A 67 -7.46 -16.46 -3.44
CA LEU A 67 -7.12 -15.41 -2.48
C LEU A 67 -7.31 -14.01 -3.08
N GLY A 68 -6.96 -13.82 -4.35
CA GLY A 68 -7.23 -12.61 -5.10
C GLY A 68 -8.72 -12.29 -5.16
N THR A 69 -9.54 -13.29 -5.49
CA THR A 69 -11.00 -13.15 -5.55
C THR A 69 -11.60 -12.75 -4.21
N LEU A 70 -11.12 -13.33 -3.09
CA LEU A 70 -11.57 -12.94 -1.76
C LEU A 70 -11.28 -11.47 -1.44
N ARG A 71 -10.18 -10.92 -1.97
CA ARG A 71 -9.79 -9.51 -1.76
C ARG A 71 -10.50 -8.53 -2.69
N LEU A 72 -11.10 -9.00 -3.79
CA LEU A 72 -11.85 -8.12 -4.73
C LEU A 72 -13.11 -7.53 -4.07
N TYR A 73 -13.80 -8.31 -3.26
CA TYR A 73 -15.03 -7.90 -2.59
C TYR A 73 -14.72 -7.45 -1.16
N LYS A 74 -15.00 -6.17 -0.88
CA LYS A 74 -14.76 -5.57 0.44
C LYS A 74 -16.01 -5.69 1.29
N THR A 75 -15.83 -6.09 2.55
CA THR A 75 -16.90 -6.06 3.54
C THR A 75 -17.19 -4.62 3.99
N PRO A 76 -18.32 -4.33 4.67
CA PRO A 76 -18.54 -3.02 5.27
C PRO A 76 -17.44 -2.59 6.24
N GLU A 77 -16.86 -3.52 7.00
CA GLU A 77 -15.76 -3.27 7.94
C GLU A 77 -14.46 -2.90 7.21
N ASP A 78 -14.19 -3.54 6.07
CA ASP A 78 -13.05 -3.21 5.22
C ASP A 78 -13.17 -1.79 4.67
N LEU A 79 -14.37 -1.41 4.22
CA LEU A 79 -14.64 -0.06 3.72
C LEU A 79 -14.46 1.01 4.81
N VAL A 80 -14.81 0.71 6.06
CA VAL A 80 -14.53 1.61 7.19
C VAL A 80 -13.03 1.81 7.36
N SER A 81 -12.24 0.74 7.29
CA SER A 81 -10.78 0.81 7.45
C SER A 81 -10.11 1.56 6.29
N ILE A 82 -10.57 1.33 5.04
CA ILE A 82 -10.10 2.06 3.86
C ILE A 82 -10.40 3.56 3.98
N ARG A 83 -11.61 3.93 4.42
CA ARG A 83 -11.96 5.34 4.64
C ARG A 83 -11.12 5.99 5.72
N GLN A 84 -10.88 5.30 6.84
CA GLN A 84 -9.99 5.79 7.89
C GLN A 84 -8.56 6.00 7.37
N ALA A 85 -8.05 5.09 6.56
CA ALA A 85 -6.74 5.27 5.92
C ALA A 85 -6.73 6.50 5.01
N GLN A 86 -7.80 6.72 4.22
CA GLN A 86 -7.93 7.89 3.37
C GLN A 86 -8.03 9.20 4.19
N GLU A 87 -8.79 9.24 5.27
CA GLU A 87 -8.89 10.40 6.16
C GLU A 87 -7.54 10.79 6.76
N LEU A 88 -6.70 9.79 7.15
CA LEU A 88 -5.34 10.05 7.62
C LEU A 88 -4.44 10.63 6.53
N THR A 89 -4.62 10.17 5.29
CA THR A 89 -3.88 10.69 4.14
C THR A 89 -4.28 12.15 3.83
N GLU A 90 -5.56 12.44 3.83
CA GLU A 90 -6.08 13.80 3.66
C GLU A 90 -5.59 14.74 4.75
N TYR A 91 -5.61 14.29 6.01
CA TYR A 91 -5.05 15.03 7.12
C TYR A 91 -3.56 15.35 6.90
N GLY A 92 -2.76 14.35 6.46
CA GLY A 92 -1.35 14.54 6.13
C GLY A 92 -1.15 15.60 5.06
N PHE A 93 -1.97 15.56 3.98
CA PHE A 93 -1.92 16.54 2.92
C PHE A 93 -2.19 17.97 3.42
N GLU A 94 -3.26 18.17 4.17
CA GLU A 94 -3.59 19.52 4.67
C GLU A 94 -2.49 20.07 5.57
N ARG A 95 -1.87 19.23 6.37
CA ARG A 95 -0.84 19.65 7.34
C ARG A 95 0.53 19.86 6.72
N ILE A 96 0.84 19.20 5.60
CA ILE A 96 2.13 19.37 4.92
C ILE A 96 2.19 20.68 4.13
N LEU A 97 1.08 21.23 3.70
CA LEU A 97 1.04 22.41 2.83
C LEU A 97 1.88 23.59 3.33
N PRO A 98 1.83 24.00 4.61
CA PRO A 98 2.67 25.09 5.12
C PRO A 98 4.18 24.78 5.15
N PHE A 99 4.53 23.49 5.10
CA PHE A 99 5.91 23.02 5.11
C PHE A 99 6.55 23.06 3.72
N ILE A 100 5.71 22.97 2.65
CA ILE A 100 6.14 23.01 1.25
C ILE A 100 6.52 24.44 0.87
N ARG A 101 7.82 24.71 0.85
CA ARG A 101 8.37 26.05 0.51
C ARG A 101 9.76 25.92 -0.11
N ALA A 102 10.16 26.94 -0.86
CA ALA A 102 11.50 27.00 -1.44
C ALA A 102 12.59 26.74 -0.39
N GLY A 103 13.60 25.99 -0.76
CA GLY A 103 14.73 25.59 0.09
C GLY A 103 14.53 24.30 0.88
N ARG A 104 13.29 23.79 1.03
CA ARG A 104 13.07 22.45 1.57
C ARG A 104 13.40 21.38 0.53
N THR A 105 13.99 20.26 0.95
CA THR A 105 14.25 19.15 0.05
C THR A 105 13.04 18.23 -0.13
N GLU A 106 13.00 17.50 -1.22
CA GLU A 106 11.98 16.47 -1.47
C GLU A 106 11.95 15.45 -0.31
N ARG A 107 13.12 15.03 0.16
CA ARG A 107 13.27 14.11 1.30
C ARG A 107 12.74 14.68 2.61
N GLU A 108 13.01 15.95 2.92
CA GLU A 108 12.45 16.58 4.12
C GLU A 108 10.93 16.58 4.10
N ILE A 109 10.31 16.84 2.95
CA ILE A 109 8.86 16.83 2.80
C ILE A 109 8.31 15.42 2.95
N ALA A 110 8.93 14.42 2.34
CA ALA A 110 8.50 13.03 2.45
C ALA A 110 8.54 12.54 3.90
N LEU A 111 9.62 12.82 4.64
CA LEU A 111 9.76 12.46 6.06
C LEU A 111 8.73 13.17 6.94
N GLU A 112 8.50 14.46 6.73
CA GLU A 112 7.51 15.21 7.52
C GLU A 112 6.09 14.67 7.22
N LEU A 113 5.79 14.39 5.97
CA LEU A 113 4.50 13.83 5.59
C LEU A 113 4.26 12.44 6.21
N GLU A 114 5.27 11.56 6.20
CA GLU A 114 5.20 10.26 6.88
C GLU A 114 4.99 10.45 8.40
N PHE A 115 5.73 11.37 9.01
CA PHE A 115 5.58 11.67 10.43
C PHE A 115 4.17 12.15 10.77
N LEU A 116 3.59 13.03 9.96
CA LEU A 116 2.23 13.55 10.15
C LEU A 116 1.18 12.43 10.13
N VAL A 117 1.21 11.53 9.14
CA VAL A 117 0.22 10.45 9.03
C VAL A 117 0.39 9.42 10.14
N ARG A 118 1.63 9.05 10.50
CA ARG A 118 1.91 8.10 11.59
C ARG A 118 1.50 8.67 12.95
N ARG A 119 1.83 9.95 13.21
CA ARG A 119 1.46 10.63 14.45
C ARG A 119 -0.06 10.70 14.64
N GLN A 120 -0.82 10.76 13.57
CA GLN A 120 -2.29 10.79 13.61
C GLN A 120 -2.90 9.39 13.79
N GLY A 121 -2.10 8.33 13.77
CA GLY A 121 -2.55 6.96 14.09
C GLY A 121 -2.47 5.96 12.95
N ALA A 122 -1.80 6.29 11.84
CA ALA A 122 -1.52 5.29 10.81
C ALA A 122 -0.59 4.19 11.35
N GLU A 123 -0.92 2.93 11.08
CA GLU A 123 -0.08 1.77 11.42
C GLU A 123 1.23 1.76 10.62
N GLY A 124 1.20 2.33 9.45
CA GLY A 124 2.33 2.43 8.53
C GLY A 124 2.00 3.28 7.32
N THR A 125 2.98 3.40 6.43
CA THR A 125 2.77 3.90 5.07
C THR A 125 2.14 2.81 4.20
N ALA A 126 1.34 3.20 3.23
CA ALA A 126 0.76 2.25 2.28
C ALA A 126 1.82 1.68 1.33
N PHE A 127 2.79 2.52 0.98
CA PHE A 127 3.96 2.27 0.14
C PHE A 127 5.02 3.33 0.45
N ASP A 128 6.20 3.23 -0.16
CA ASP A 128 7.24 4.26 -0.03
C ASP A 128 6.76 5.54 -0.70
N PHE A 129 6.74 6.64 0.06
CA PHE A 129 6.20 7.90 -0.43
C PHE A 129 7.02 8.46 -1.58
N ILE A 130 6.34 8.91 -2.61
CA ILE A 130 6.90 9.65 -3.73
C ILE A 130 6.67 11.14 -3.44
N VAL A 131 7.75 11.90 -3.34
CA VAL A 131 7.72 13.36 -3.27
C VAL A 131 8.79 13.88 -4.21
N VAL A 132 8.37 14.42 -5.33
CA VAL A 132 9.24 14.87 -6.41
C VAL A 132 8.87 16.26 -6.87
N SER A 133 9.86 17.03 -7.34
CA SER A 133 9.68 18.45 -7.61
C SER A 133 10.35 18.93 -8.89
N GLY A 134 9.81 19.99 -9.49
CA GLY A 134 10.32 20.60 -10.71
C GLY A 134 10.49 19.55 -11.81
N PRO A 135 11.70 19.40 -12.41
CA PRO A 135 11.93 18.39 -13.46
C PRO A 135 11.62 16.96 -13.05
N ASN A 136 11.82 16.62 -11.76
CA ASN A 136 11.53 15.29 -11.23
C ASN A 136 10.03 15.00 -11.13
N SER A 137 9.17 16.01 -11.13
CA SER A 137 7.71 15.83 -11.02
C SER A 137 7.09 15.10 -12.22
N SER A 138 7.85 14.89 -13.28
CA SER A 138 7.47 14.05 -14.42
C SER A 138 7.77 12.56 -14.22
N LEU A 139 8.42 12.17 -13.13
CA LEU A 139 8.80 10.79 -12.84
C LEU A 139 7.72 10.12 -11.98
N PRO A 140 6.91 9.19 -12.53
CA PRO A 140 5.78 8.58 -11.79
C PRO A 140 6.23 7.74 -10.58
N HIS A 141 7.46 7.24 -10.59
CA HIS A 141 8.04 6.45 -9.50
C HIS A 141 9.36 7.08 -9.00
N GLY A 142 9.38 8.42 -8.93
CA GLY A 142 10.55 9.14 -8.46
C GLY A 142 10.78 8.94 -6.95
N VAL A 143 12.04 8.84 -6.56
CA VAL A 143 12.43 8.71 -5.14
C VAL A 143 12.77 10.09 -4.58
N PRO A 144 12.22 10.47 -3.40
CA PRO A 144 12.52 11.74 -2.77
C PRO A 144 14.02 11.93 -2.51
N GLY A 145 14.60 12.97 -3.11
CA GLY A 145 16.04 13.24 -3.08
C GLY A 145 16.41 14.49 -2.27
N GLU A 146 17.67 14.90 -2.44
CA GLU A 146 18.24 16.12 -1.82
C GLU A 146 17.94 17.39 -2.64
N ARG A 147 17.18 17.28 -3.73
CA ARG A 147 16.79 18.44 -4.50
C ARG A 147 15.97 19.40 -3.63
N ALA A 148 16.45 20.64 -3.50
CA ALA A 148 15.73 21.69 -2.83
C ALA A 148 14.66 22.28 -3.78
N LEU A 149 13.44 22.47 -3.27
CA LEU A 149 12.35 23.11 -3.97
C LEU A 149 12.70 24.53 -4.37
N GLN A 150 12.32 24.91 -5.58
CA GLN A 150 12.52 26.23 -6.16
C GLN A 150 11.17 26.94 -6.36
N PRO A 151 11.13 28.28 -6.32
CA PRO A 151 9.95 29.03 -6.76
C PRO A 151 9.58 28.65 -8.20
N GLY A 152 8.31 28.36 -8.45
CA GLY A 152 7.81 27.91 -9.74
C GLY A 152 7.80 26.38 -9.93
N ASP A 153 8.34 25.61 -9.00
CA ASP A 153 8.24 24.15 -9.07
C ASP A 153 6.81 23.66 -8.86
N PHE A 154 6.43 22.63 -9.61
CA PHE A 154 5.44 21.68 -9.11
C PHE A 154 6.08 20.73 -8.10
N VAL A 155 5.32 20.35 -7.09
CA VAL A 155 5.65 19.29 -6.14
C VAL A 155 4.54 18.25 -6.25
N THR A 156 4.87 17.10 -6.78
CA THR A 156 3.97 15.94 -6.86
C THR A 156 4.25 15.02 -5.69
N MET A 157 3.22 14.76 -4.92
CA MET A 157 3.25 13.88 -3.76
C MET A 157 2.29 12.73 -4.00
N ASP A 158 2.80 11.50 -3.94
CA ASP A 158 2.03 10.28 -4.02
C ASP A 158 2.29 9.46 -2.76
N PHE A 159 1.25 9.27 -1.96
CA PHE A 159 1.37 8.75 -0.62
C PHE A 159 0.06 8.18 -0.10
N GLY A 160 0.16 7.32 0.90
CA GLY A 160 -0.99 6.71 1.53
C GLY A 160 -0.71 6.19 2.92
N ALA A 161 -1.75 6.06 3.73
CA ALA A 161 -1.72 5.53 5.08
C ALA A 161 -2.22 4.08 5.13
N MET A 162 -1.91 3.39 6.22
CA MET A 162 -2.40 2.04 6.49
C MET A 162 -3.18 2.01 7.81
N VAL A 163 -4.37 1.39 7.78
CA VAL A 163 -5.24 1.17 8.95
C VAL A 163 -5.78 -0.26 8.90
N LYS A 164 -5.52 -1.06 9.92
CA LYS A 164 -5.91 -2.48 10.02
C LYS A 164 -5.52 -3.29 8.77
N GLY A 165 -4.33 -3.01 8.24
CA GLY A 165 -3.81 -3.63 7.03
C GLY A 165 -4.39 -3.09 5.71
N TRP A 166 -5.46 -2.29 5.73
CA TRP A 166 -6.02 -1.62 4.57
C TRP A 166 -5.28 -0.32 4.26
N ARG A 167 -5.17 -0.02 2.98
CA ARG A 167 -4.32 1.06 2.47
C ARG A 167 -5.13 2.09 1.70
N SER A 168 -4.76 3.34 1.83
CA SER A 168 -5.16 4.43 0.94
C SER A 168 -4.05 4.74 -0.05
N ASP A 169 -4.41 5.46 -1.10
CA ASP A 169 -3.52 5.85 -2.18
C ASP A 169 -4.01 7.18 -2.74
N MET A 170 -3.16 8.23 -2.68
CA MET A 170 -3.56 9.55 -3.09
C MET A 170 -2.39 10.34 -3.66
N THR A 171 -2.54 10.79 -4.91
CA THR A 171 -1.60 11.74 -5.53
C THR A 171 -2.15 13.17 -5.49
N ARG A 172 -1.30 14.13 -5.10
CA ARG A 172 -1.57 15.57 -5.14
C ARG A 172 -0.36 16.32 -5.70
N THR A 173 -0.65 17.29 -6.57
CA THR A 173 0.37 18.21 -7.08
C THR A 173 0.06 19.63 -6.63
N VAL A 174 1.05 20.29 -6.05
CA VAL A 174 0.98 21.68 -5.62
C VAL A 174 2.09 22.51 -6.25
N ALA A 175 1.97 23.83 -6.21
CA ALA A 175 2.96 24.74 -6.75
C ALA A 175 3.72 25.46 -5.64
N VAL A 176 5.02 25.67 -5.82
CA VAL A 176 5.84 26.52 -4.96
C VAL A 176 5.81 27.97 -5.51
N GLY A 177 4.88 28.75 -4.98
CA GLY A 177 4.68 30.12 -5.46
C GLY A 177 3.96 30.17 -6.82
N ARG A 178 4.46 31.00 -7.73
CA ARG A 178 3.81 31.25 -9.04
C ARG A 178 4.35 30.33 -10.11
N VAL A 179 3.46 29.64 -10.82
CA VAL A 179 3.77 28.78 -11.98
C VAL A 179 3.55 29.52 -13.29
N SER A 180 4.12 29.02 -14.39
CA SER A 180 3.91 29.53 -15.74
C SER A 180 2.51 29.18 -16.26
N ASP A 181 2.08 29.88 -17.32
CA ASP A 181 0.82 29.58 -17.99
C ASP A 181 0.83 28.19 -18.65
N GLU A 182 1.99 27.73 -19.14
CA GLU A 182 2.16 26.39 -19.68
C GLU A 182 1.96 25.32 -18.59
N GLN A 183 2.59 25.47 -17.42
CA GLN A 183 2.39 24.56 -16.29
C GLN A 183 0.93 24.53 -15.86
N ARG A 184 0.27 25.68 -15.79
CA ARG A 184 -1.16 25.78 -15.49
C ARG A 184 -2.00 25.02 -16.50
N LEU A 185 -1.73 25.19 -17.79
CA LEU A 185 -2.44 24.48 -18.87
C LEU A 185 -2.29 22.97 -18.74
N VAL A 186 -1.09 22.47 -18.46
CA VAL A 186 -0.85 21.04 -18.24
C VAL A 186 -1.65 20.54 -17.05
N TYR A 187 -1.58 21.23 -15.92
CA TYR A 187 -2.32 20.85 -14.71
C TYR A 187 -3.84 20.79 -14.96
N GLU A 188 -4.40 21.84 -15.57
CA GLU A 188 -5.83 21.89 -15.88
C GLU A 188 -6.27 20.82 -16.87
N THR A 189 -5.40 20.45 -17.81
CA THR A 189 -5.68 19.38 -18.77
C THR A 189 -5.78 18.03 -18.07
N VAL A 190 -4.84 17.72 -17.16
CA VAL A 190 -4.87 16.50 -16.35
C VAL A 190 -6.09 16.48 -15.43
N LEU A 191 -6.41 17.60 -14.78
CA LEU A 191 -7.58 17.71 -13.93
C LEU A 191 -8.89 17.46 -14.69
N LYS A 192 -9.01 18.01 -15.90
CA LYS A 192 -10.18 17.76 -16.78
C LYS A 192 -10.28 16.29 -17.18
N ALA A 193 -9.15 15.65 -17.52
CA ALA A 193 -9.12 14.24 -17.85
C ALA A 193 -9.55 13.37 -16.66
N GLN A 194 -9.04 13.65 -15.46
CA GLN A 194 -9.44 12.96 -14.23
C GLN A 194 -10.94 13.13 -13.95
N ALA A 195 -11.45 14.35 -14.02
CA ALA A 195 -12.87 14.64 -13.81
C ALA A 195 -13.76 13.91 -14.83
N ALA A 196 -13.33 13.82 -16.08
CA ALA A 196 -14.04 13.07 -17.12
C ALA A 196 -14.09 11.57 -16.80
N CYS A 197 -12.99 10.98 -16.35
CA CYS A 197 -12.97 9.59 -15.91
C CYS A 197 -13.93 9.36 -14.73
N LEU A 198 -13.84 10.20 -13.70
CA LEU A 198 -14.73 10.08 -12.52
C LEU A 198 -16.21 10.19 -12.89
N SER A 199 -16.56 11.02 -13.85
CA SER A 199 -17.96 11.22 -14.27
C SER A 199 -18.60 10.00 -14.95
N VAL A 200 -17.79 9.09 -15.49
CA VAL A 200 -18.27 7.88 -16.18
C VAL A 200 -18.17 6.61 -15.34
N LEU A 201 -17.42 6.64 -14.24
CA LEU A 201 -17.23 5.46 -13.37
C LEU A 201 -18.57 5.00 -12.78
N ARG A 202 -18.90 3.74 -13.04
CA ARG A 202 -20.09 3.07 -12.50
C ARG A 202 -19.91 1.57 -12.51
N ALA A 203 -20.67 0.87 -11.70
CA ALA A 203 -20.72 -0.59 -11.72
C ALA A 203 -21.07 -1.12 -13.12
N GLY A 204 -20.41 -2.19 -13.54
CA GLY A 204 -20.59 -2.81 -14.85
C GLY A 204 -19.72 -2.26 -15.98
N LEU A 205 -18.90 -1.23 -15.72
CA LEU A 205 -17.87 -0.83 -16.69
C LEU A 205 -16.70 -1.81 -16.65
N PRO A 206 -16.22 -2.30 -17.81
CA PRO A 206 -14.99 -3.06 -17.87
C PRO A 206 -13.79 -2.23 -17.39
N CYS A 207 -12.89 -2.85 -16.62
CA CYS A 207 -11.61 -2.26 -16.22
C CYS A 207 -10.52 -2.61 -17.25
N VAL A 208 -10.70 -2.17 -18.50
CA VAL A 208 -9.80 -2.43 -19.64
C VAL A 208 -9.38 -1.12 -20.29
#